data_0b375deff7f37a60c0b56fc0228eaf98
#
_entry.id   0b375deff7f37a60c0b56fc0228eaf98
#
_cell.length_a   1.000
_cell.length_b   1.000
_cell.length_c   1.000
_cell.angle_alpha   90.00
_cell.angle_beta   90.00
_cell.angle_gamma   90.00
#
_symmetry.space_group_name_H-M   'P 1'
#
loop_
_entity.id
_entity.type
_entity.pdbx_description
1 polymer ?
#
loop_
_entity_poly.entity_id
_entity_poly.type
_entity_poly.pdbx_seq_one_letter_code
_entity_poly.pdbx_strand_id
1 'polypeptide(L)'
;GVTIGKDLKNSGSLQSTGDIKAENTVNTGKVISEKNISTKDLDNSGEITANKQITSSNIDNKTTGKLSAGDTITANGNVANQGSVRTNGSFNISGNFTNYNEILTGGDLTSKDILNSGTLKVSEKITGRGIFTNTGEILTSNLDIDTAGNIINTNKIVVLENSKLKGNNINNAGYISSTNLELRTPTLTNSGRVEVDNKISANNTNFNNVTGGYIGSNQKLELNNSNILNLGILESTS
;
A
#
# COMPACT_ATOMS: atom_id res chain seq x y z
N GLY A 1 -31.48 -0.94 -10.80
CA GLY A 1 -30.40 -1.82 -10.33
C GLY A 1 -30.57 -3.26 -10.80
N VAL A 2 -29.54 -4.02 -10.65
CA VAL A 2 -29.52 -5.47 -10.99
C VAL A 2 -29.18 -6.23 -9.72
N THR A 3 -30.06 -7.16 -9.35
CA THR A 3 -29.81 -8.07 -8.20
C THR A 3 -29.81 -9.50 -8.71
N ILE A 4 -28.70 -10.20 -8.47
CA ILE A 4 -28.50 -11.60 -8.85
C ILE A 4 -28.39 -12.38 -7.55
N GLY A 5 -29.41 -13.25 -7.28
CA GLY A 5 -29.49 -13.99 -6.02
C GLY A 5 -28.44 -15.12 -5.87
N LYS A 6 -27.52 -15.23 -6.82
CA LYS A 6 -26.39 -16.18 -6.85
C LYS A 6 -25.18 -15.54 -7.53
N ASP A 7 -24.39 -16.35 -8.22
CA ASP A 7 -23.17 -15.91 -8.91
C ASP A 7 -23.47 -15.15 -10.19
N LEU A 8 -22.73 -14.07 -10.42
CA LEU A 8 -22.62 -13.37 -11.69
C LEU A 8 -21.40 -13.91 -12.45
N LYS A 9 -21.64 -14.56 -13.59
CA LYS A 9 -20.60 -14.91 -14.56
C LYS A 9 -20.80 -14.05 -15.80
N ASN A 10 -19.92 -13.09 -16.04
CA ASN A 10 -20.04 -12.16 -17.15
C ASN A 10 -18.85 -12.25 -18.10
N SER A 11 -19.14 -12.62 -19.38
CA SER A 11 -18.17 -12.57 -20.47
C SER A 11 -18.51 -11.52 -21.53
N GLY A 12 -19.68 -10.89 -21.43
CA GLY A 12 -20.16 -9.84 -22.31
C GLY A 12 -20.13 -8.48 -21.63
N SER A 13 -21.21 -7.71 -21.80
CA SER A 13 -21.38 -6.39 -21.17
C SER A 13 -22.63 -6.38 -20.29
N LEU A 14 -22.45 -6.06 -19.02
CA LEU A 14 -23.53 -5.80 -18.06
C LEU A 14 -23.46 -4.33 -17.65
N GLN A 15 -24.54 -3.58 -17.88
CA GLN A 15 -24.64 -2.18 -17.49
C GLN A 15 -25.88 -1.94 -16.65
N SER A 16 -25.78 -1.09 -15.63
CA SER A 16 -26.89 -0.71 -14.75
C SER A 16 -26.79 0.76 -14.35
N THR A 17 -27.90 1.49 -14.42
CA THR A 17 -28.03 2.85 -13.87
C THR A 17 -28.19 2.85 -12.34
N GLY A 18 -28.37 1.70 -11.73
CA GLY A 18 -28.44 1.51 -10.29
C GLY A 18 -27.39 0.53 -9.80
N ASP A 19 -27.55 0.07 -8.56
CA ASP A 19 -26.62 -0.91 -7.98
C ASP A 19 -26.60 -2.25 -8.72
N ILE A 20 -25.45 -2.90 -8.70
CA ILE A 20 -25.30 -4.30 -9.10
C ILE A 20 -24.93 -5.11 -7.83
N LYS A 21 -25.72 -6.16 -7.57
CA LYS A 21 -25.51 -7.05 -6.42
C LYS A 21 -25.48 -8.50 -6.86
N ALA A 22 -24.49 -9.25 -6.39
CA ALA A 22 -24.36 -10.71 -6.62
C ALA A 22 -23.75 -11.38 -5.38
N GLU A 23 -23.87 -12.71 -5.26
CA GLU A 23 -23.10 -13.44 -4.25
C GLU A 23 -21.64 -13.45 -4.63
N ASN A 24 -21.29 -14.03 -5.77
CA ASN A 24 -19.93 -13.98 -6.29
C ASN A 24 -19.94 -13.38 -7.70
N THR A 25 -18.86 -12.75 -8.09
CA THR A 25 -18.70 -12.18 -9.44
C THR A 25 -17.43 -12.70 -10.07
N VAL A 26 -17.59 -13.38 -11.22
CA VAL A 26 -16.50 -13.75 -12.14
C VAL A 26 -16.70 -12.95 -13.42
N ASN A 27 -15.79 -12.04 -13.69
CA ASN A 27 -15.88 -11.15 -14.86
C ASN A 27 -14.68 -11.29 -15.79
N THR A 28 -14.96 -11.66 -17.03
CA THR A 28 -14.01 -11.64 -18.15
C THR A 28 -14.35 -10.59 -19.19
N GLY A 29 -15.56 -10.02 -19.12
CA GLY A 29 -16.08 -8.99 -20.01
C GLY A 29 -16.12 -7.61 -19.32
N LYS A 30 -17.24 -6.92 -19.41
CA LYS A 30 -17.41 -5.57 -18.89
C LYS A 30 -18.62 -5.48 -17.95
N VAL A 31 -18.43 -4.95 -16.75
CA VAL A 31 -19.49 -4.67 -15.78
C VAL A 31 -19.44 -3.20 -15.38
N ILE A 32 -20.54 -2.47 -15.60
CA ILE A 32 -20.63 -1.05 -15.24
C ILE A 32 -21.86 -0.81 -14.40
N SER A 33 -21.66 -0.09 -13.28
CA SER A 33 -22.74 0.46 -12.47
C SER A 33 -22.59 1.98 -12.35
N GLU A 34 -23.68 2.74 -12.56
CA GLU A 34 -23.72 4.17 -12.25
C GLU A 34 -23.74 4.44 -10.74
N LYS A 35 -23.91 3.42 -9.92
CA LYS A 35 -23.86 3.50 -8.45
C LYS A 35 -22.85 2.52 -7.90
N ASN A 36 -23.29 1.52 -7.14
CA ASN A 36 -22.44 0.61 -6.40
C ASN A 36 -22.39 -0.78 -7.03
N ILE A 37 -21.29 -1.46 -6.82
CA ILE A 37 -21.16 -2.90 -7.08
C ILE A 37 -20.86 -3.59 -5.75
N SER A 38 -21.67 -4.59 -5.42
CA SER A 38 -21.54 -5.33 -4.18
C SER A 38 -21.54 -6.83 -4.46
N THR A 39 -20.50 -7.52 -4.00
CA THR A 39 -20.35 -8.96 -4.19
C THR A 39 -19.61 -9.57 -2.99
N LYS A 40 -19.72 -10.87 -2.77
CA LYS A 40 -18.95 -11.56 -1.74
C LYS A 40 -17.51 -11.78 -2.20
N ASP A 41 -17.33 -12.48 -3.32
CA ASP A 41 -16.00 -12.66 -3.90
C ASP A 41 -15.98 -12.09 -5.33
N LEU A 42 -14.88 -11.44 -5.66
CA LEU A 42 -14.67 -10.78 -6.95
C LEU A 42 -13.45 -11.35 -7.64
N ASP A 43 -13.64 -12.09 -8.73
CA ASP A 43 -12.61 -12.53 -9.65
C ASP A 43 -12.74 -11.75 -10.94
N ASN A 44 -11.77 -10.91 -11.27
CA ASN A 44 -11.84 -10.02 -12.41
C ASN A 44 -10.63 -10.14 -13.34
N SER A 45 -10.86 -10.54 -14.57
CA SER A 45 -9.91 -10.46 -15.68
C SER A 45 -10.35 -9.51 -16.80
N GLY A 46 -11.57 -8.93 -16.70
CA GLY A 46 -12.12 -7.93 -17.59
C GLY A 46 -12.12 -6.52 -17.00
N GLU A 47 -13.16 -5.76 -17.26
CA GLU A 47 -13.35 -4.41 -16.76
C GLU A 47 -14.54 -4.35 -15.78
N ILE A 48 -14.33 -3.81 -14.59
CA ILE A 48 -15.38 -3.53 -13.61
C ILE A 48 -15.29 -2.06 -13.22
N THR A 49 -16.39 -1.33 -13.40
CA THR A 49 -16.47 0.09 -13.07
C THR A 49 -17.74 0.38 -12.25
N ALA A 50 -17.57 1.01 -11.11
CA ALA A 50 -18.65 1.60 -10.33
C ALA A 50 -18.44 3.12 -10.25
N ASN A 51 -19.47 3.93 -10.54
CA ASN A 51 -19.36 5.38 -10.39
C ASN A 51 -19.29 5.80 -8.93
N LYS A 52 -19.65 4.90 -8.00
CA LYS A 52 -19.50 5.11 -6.56
C LYS A 52 -18.61 4.05 -5.95
N GLN A 53 -19.14 3.04 -5.31
CA GLN A 53 -18.39 2.11 -4.47
C GLN A 53 -18.35 0.71 -5.05
N ILE A 54 -17.24 0.03 -4.79
CA ILE A 54 -17.12 -1.42 -4.95
C ILE A 54 -16.90 -2.02 -3.57
N THR A 55 -17.77 -2.95 -3.19
CA THR A 55 -17.66 -3.68 -1.92
C THR A 55 -17.59 -5.16 -2.18
N SER A 56 -16.56 -5.82 -1.64
CA SER A 56 -16.38 -7.27 -1.73
C SER A 56 -15.81 -7.83 -0.43
N SER A 57 -15.94 -9.13 -0.21
CA SER A 57 -15.14 -9.80 0.84
C SER A 57 -13.72 -9.98 0.33
N ASN A 58 -13.53 -10.69 -0.77
CA ASN A 58 -12.21 -10.85 -1.37
C ASN A 58 -12.19 -10.30 -2.80
N ILE A 59 -11.03 -9.79 -3.20
CA ILE A 59 -10.78 -9.29 -4.56
C ILE A 59 -9.57 -9.99 -5.14
N ASP A 60 -9.76 -10.68 -6.27
CA ASP A 60 -8.70 -11.22 -7.10
C ASP A 60 -8.76 -10.54 -8.48
N ASN A 61 -7.96 -9.51 -8.67
CA ASN A 61 -7.87 -8.78 -9.93
C ASN A 61 -6.70 -9.32 -10.75
N LYS A 62 -7.02 -10.09 -11.78
CA LYS A 62 -6.05 -10.80 -12.62
C LYS A 62 -5.26 -9.84 -13.52
N THR A 63 -4.27 -10.34 -14.22
CA THR A 63 -3.30 -9.57 -15.03
C THR A 63 -3.95 -8.61 -16.03
N THR A 64 -5.06 -8.99 -16.67
CA THR A 64 -5.80 -8.12 -17.60
C THR A 64 -6.92 -7.34 -16.95
N GLY A 65 -7.18 -7.61 -15.68
CA GLY A 65 -8.30 -7.03 -14.93
C GLY A 65 -8.12 -5.54 -14.67
N LYS A 66 -9.20 -4.79 -14.90
CA LYS A 66 -9.31 -3.37 -14.55
C LYS A 66 -10.44 -3.19 -13.57
N LEU A 67 -10.15 -2.61 -12.43
CA LEU A 67 -11.12 -2.34 -11.37
C LEU A 67 -11.13 -0.85 -11.09
N SER A 68 -12.28 -0.20 -11.22
CA SER A 68 -12.40 1.25 -11.02
C SER A 68 -13.60 1.61 -10.16
N ALA A 69 -13.40 2.49 -9.18
CA ALA A 69 -14.47 3.08 -8.39
C ALA A 69 -14.35 4.61 -8.36
N GLY A 70 -15.50 5.31 -8.46
CA GLY A 70 -15.55 6.76 -8.34
C GLY A 70 -15.32 7.26 -6.92
N ASP A 71 -15.70 6.46 -5.91
CA ASP A 71 -15.50 6.79 -4.49
C ASP A 71 -14.54 5.80 -3.84
N THR A 72 -15.04 4.73 -3.26
CA THR A 72 -14.29 3.84 -2.37
C THR A 72 -14.32 2.39 -2.87
N ILE A 73 -13.21 1.69 -2.71
CA ILE A 73 -13.18 0.23 -2.80
C ILE A 73 -13.01 -0.32 -1.38
N THR A 74 -13.86 -1.27 -1.00
CA THR A 74 -13.79 -1.94 0.29
C THR A 74 -13.70 -3.45 0.08
N ALA A 75 -12.65 -4.06 0.62
CA ALA A 75 -12.51 -5.50 0.72
C ALA A 75 -12.50 -5.91 2.21
N ASN A 76 -13.52 -6.64 2.65
CA ASN A 76 -13.63 -7.12 4.03
C ASN A 76 -12.70 -8.31 4.33
N GLY A 77 -12.02 -8.84 3.35
CA GLY A 77 -11.01 -9.90 3.40
C GLY A 77 -9.75 -9.52 2.64
N ASN A 78 -9.26 -10.43 1.81
CA ASN A 78 -7.99 -10.30 1.14
C ASN A 78 -8.11 -9.67 -0.25
N VAL A 79 -7.03 -9.02 -0.69
CA VAL A 79 -6.89 -8.48 -2.04
C VAL A 79 -5.61 -9.00 -2.68
N ALA A 80 -5.72 -9.56 -3.88
CA ALA A 80 -4.62 -9.83 -4.78
C ALA A 80 -4.83 -9.03 -6.08
N ASN A 81 -3.88 -8.16 -6.40
CA ASN A 81 -3.91 -7.37 -7.62
C ASN A 81 -2.74 -7.69 -8.54
N GLN A 82 -3.04 -8.26 -9.70
CA GLN A 82 -2.09 -8.46 -10.81
C GLN A 82 -2.39 -7.53 -11.99
N GLY A 83 -3.55 -6.89 -11.98
CA GLY A 83 -4.01 -5.95 -13.00
C GLY A 83 -3.90 -4.50 -12.53
N SER A 84 -4.87 -3.67 -12.93
CA SER A 84 -4.93 -2.27 -12.53
C SER A 84 -6.14 -2.01 -11.62
N VAL A 85 -5.90 -1.28 -10.54
CA VAL A 85 -6.97 -0.82 -9.64
C VAL A 85 -6.89 0.69 -9.50
N ARG A 86 -8.03 1.36 -9.66
CA ARG A 86 -8.16 2.80 -9.50
C ARG A 86 -9.36 3.16 -8.65
N THR A 87 -9.16 4.07 -7.71
CA THR A 87 -10.27 4.69 -6.99
C THR A 87 -9.98 6.16 -6.73
N ASN A 88 -11.01 7.02 -6.81
CA ASN A 88 -10.85 8.44 -6.46
C ASN A 88 -10.88 8.66 -4.94
N GLY A 89 -11.52 7.77 -4.19
CA GLY A 89 -11.51 7.76 -2.73
C GLY A 89 -10.55 6.72 -2.16
N SER A 90 -10.91 6.16 -1.02
CA SER A 90 -10.04 5.24 -0.27
C SER A 90 -10.14 3.79 -0.76
N PHE A 91 -9.09 3.02 -0.52
CA PHE A 91 -9.08 1.58 -0.66
C PHE A 91 -8.90 0.92 0.70
N ASN A 92 -10.00 0.39 1.25
CA ASN A 92 -10.02 -0.22 2.57
C ASN A 92 -9.97 -1.74 2.48
N ILE A 93 -8.96 -2.35 3.08
CA ILE A 93 -8.74 -3.79 3.04
C ILE A 93 -8.60 -4.28 4.48
N SER A 94 -9.48 -5.18 4.91
CA SER A 94 -9.43 -5.71 6.28
C SER A 94 -8.41 -6.84 6.45
N GLY A 95 -8.12 -7.56 5.38
CA GLY A 95 -7.19 -8.68 5.35
C GLY A 95 -5.83 -8.34 4.76
N ASN A 96 -5.24 -9.32 4.09
CA ASN A 96 -3.94 -9.21 3.47
C ASN A 96 -4.06 -8.56 2.09
N PHE A 97 -3.12 -7.70 1.78
CA PHE A 97 -3.02 -7.01 0.50
C PHE A 97 -1.72 -7.39 -0.21
N THR A 98 -1.86 -7.92 -1.42
CA THR A 98 -0.73 -8.23 -2.30
C THR A 98 -0.92 -7.49 -3.62
N ASN A 99 0.05 -6.65 -3.98
CA ASN A 99 0.05 -5.91 -5.24
C ASN A 99 1.24 -6.32 -6.10
N TYR A 100 0.96 -6.81 -7.30
CA TYR A 100 1.97 -7.17 -8.31
C TYR A 100 2.04 -6.18 -9.47
N ASN A 101 1.06 -5.29 -9.64
CA ASN A 101 1.03 -4.34 -10.73
C ASN A 101 0.64 -2.93 -10.24
N GLU A 102 -0.38 -2.30 -10.75
CA GLU A 102 -0.67 -0.90 -10.48
C GLU A 102 -1.88 -0.70 -9.58
N ILE A 103 -1.70 0.13 -8.56
CA ILE A 103 -2.79 0.68 -7.73
C ILE A 103 -2.65 2.20 -7.70
N LEU A 104 -3.77 2.88 -7.96
CA LEU A 104 -3.89 4.32 -7.86
C LEU A 104 -5.10 4.69 -7.00
N THR A 105 -4.86 5.34 -5.87
CA THR A 105 -5.88 5.71 -4.88
C THR A 105 -5.84 7.21 -4.62
N GLY A 106 -6.99 7.87 -4.74
CA GLY A 106 -7.12 9.31 -4.44
C GLY A 106 -7.22 9.63 -2.95
N GLY A 107 -7.67 8.67 -2.13
CA GLY A 107 -7.71 8.78 -0.66
C GLY A 107 -6.69 7.88 0.02
N ASP A 108 -7.06 7.31 1.16
CA ASP A 108 -6.21 6.41 1.96
C ASP A 108 -6.19 4.98 1.39
N LEU A 109 -5.13 4.26 1.71
CA LEU A 109 -5.07 2.81 1.62
C LEU A 109 -4.83 2.23 3.01
N THR A 110 -5.72 1.36 3.46
CA THR A 110 -5.58 0.65 4.74
C THR A 110 -5.55 -0.86 4.50
N SER A 111 -4.66 -1.56 5.19
CA SER A 111 -4.60 -3.03 5.14
C SER A 111 -3.99 -3.60 6.40
N LYS A 112 -4.23 -4.88 6.65
CA LYS A 112 -3.50 -5.62 7.67
C LYS A 112 -2.06 -5.85 7.19
N ASP A 113 -1.86 -6.71 6.21
CA ASP A 113 -0.55 -6.96 5.61
C ASP A 113 -0.43 -6.20 4.29
N ILE A 114 0.78 -5.76 3.95
CA ILE A 114 1.09 -5.10 2.69
C ILE A 114 2.31 -5.78 2.06
N LEU A 115 2.08 -6.47 0.95
CA LEU A 115 3.11 -7.02 0.09
C LEU A 115 3.03 -6.30 -1.25
N ASN A 116 3.96 -5.40 -1.52
CA ASN A 116 3.99 -4.65 -2.77
C ASN A 116 5.21 -5.01 -3.61
N SER A 117 4.98 -5.56 -4.79
CA SER A 117 6.01 -5.76 -5.82
C SER A 117 5.73 -4.96 -7.11
N GLY A 118 4.58 -4.31 -7.19
CA GLY A 118 4.21 -3.41 -8.27
C GLY A 118 4.35 -1.93 -7.91
N THR A 119 3.52 -1.10 -8.49
CA THR A 119 3.43 0.32 -8.22
C THR A 119 2.20 0.62 -7.35
N LEU A 120 2.43 1.28 -6.23
CA LEU A 120 1.39 1.70 -5.30
C LEU A 120 1.45 3.23 -5.14
N LYS A 121 0.48 3.94 -5.71
CA LYS A 121 0.33 5.38 -5.59
C LYS A 121 -0.91 5.71 -4.79
N VAL A 122 -0.72 6.31 -3.63
CA VAL A 122 -1.79 6.68 -2.68
C VAL A 122 -1.66 8.16 -2.38
N SER A 123 -2.69 8.95 -2.73
CA SER A 123 -2.59 10.41 -2.60
C SER A 123 -2.51 10.87 -1.14
N GLU A 124 -3.18 10.17 -0.23
CA GLU A 124 -3.23 10.56 1.18
C GLU A 124 -2.30 9.68 2.01
N LYS A 125 -2.79 8.63 2.64
CA LYS A 125 -2.05 7.87 3.62
C LYS A 125 -2.11 6.36 3.39
N ILE A 126 -0.98 5.69 3.54
CA ILE A 126 -0.91 4.23 3.65
C ILE A 126 -0.82 3.84 5.13
N THR A 127 -1.68 2.92 5.55
CA THR A 127 -1.69 2.36 6.89
C THR A 127 -1.59 0.84 6.83
N GLY A 128 -0.55 0.27 7.44
CA GLY A 128 -0.34 -1.18 7.58
C GLY A 128 -0.20 -1.58 9.05
N ARG A 129 -0.81 -2.71 9.45
CA ARG A 129 -0.80 -3.19 10.84
C ARG A 129 -0.21 -4.59 11.01
N GLY A 130 0.16 -5.25 9.93
CA GLY A 130 0.78 -6.57 9.90
C GLY A 130 2.09 -6.56 9.12
N ILE A 131 2.38 -7.63 8.38
CA ILE A 131 3.60 -7.76 7.57
C ILE A 131 3.67 -6.61 6.55
N PHE A 132 4.85 -5.97 6.46
CA PHE A 132 5.12 -4.96 5.45
C PHE A 132 6.37 -5.35 4.66
N THR A 133 6.18 -5.61 3.37
CA THR A 133 7.27 -5.90 2.43
C THR A 133 7.06 -5.11 1.15
N ASN A 134 8.05 -4.30 0.80
CA ASN A 134 8.08 -3.56 -0.46
C ASN A 134 9.28 -3.97 -1.31
N THR A 135 9.00 -4.58 -2.44
CA THR A 135 9.97 -4.90 -3.51
C THR A 135 9.68 -4.12 -4.80
N GLY A 136 8.61 -3.31 -4.80
CA GLY A 136 8.18 -2.43 -5.88
C GLY A 136 8.32 -0.95 -5.51
N GLU A 137 7.46 -0.12 -6.08
CA GLU A 137 7.46 1.32 -5.81
C GLU A 137 6.24 1.74 -4.99
N ILE A 138 6.47 2.57 -3.99
CA ILE A 138 5.43 3.23 -3.19
C ILE A 138 5.62 4.74 -3.28
N LEU A 139 4.53 5.45 -3.58
CA LEU A 139 4.41 6.90 -3.50
C LEU A 139 3.16 7.26 -2.70
N THR A 140 3.32 8.02 -1.62
CA THR A 140 2.20 8.45 -0.76
C THR A 140 2.52 9.77 -0.06
N SER A 141 1.50 10.51 0.37
CA SER A 141 1.73 11.68 1.23
C SER A 141 2.19 11.26 2.62
N ASN A 142 1.57 10.26 3.23
CA ASN A 142 1.92 9.79 4.56
C ASN A 142 2.02 8.25 4.61
N LEU A 143 2.93 7.73 5.43
CA LEU A 143 3.12 6.29 5.65
C LEU A 143 3.11 5.97 7.14
N ASP A 144 2.20 5.11 7.59
CA ASP A 144 2.08 4.67 8.99
C ASP A 144 2.04 3.14 9.05
N ILE A 145 3.18 2.54 9.33
CA ILE A 145 3.32 1.09 9.49
C ILE A 145 3.57 0.78 10.98
N ASP A 146 2.71 -0.04 11.55
CA ASP A 146 2.81 -0.54 12.92
C ASP A 146 2.64 -2.07 12.90
N THR A 147 3.74 -2.78 12.94
CA THR A 147 3.78 -4.24 12.86
C THR A 147 4.55 -4.86 14.02
N ALA A 148 4.14 -6.03 14.47
CA ALA A 148 4.94 -6.85 15.37
C ALA A 148 6.06 -7.61 14.62
N GLY A 149 6.02 -7.63 13.29
CA GLY A 149 7.02 -8.27 12.42
C GLY A 149 8.10 -7.31 11.94
N ASN A 150 8.79 -7.72 10.90
CA ASN A 150 9.81 -6.90 10.24
C ASN A 150 9.18 -6.00 9.17
N ILE A 151 9.78 -4.84 8.96
CA ILE A 151 9.56 -3.97 7.82
C ILE A 151 10.70 -4.18 6.84
N ILE A 152 10.37 -4.56 5.60
CA ILE A 152 11.36 -4.88 4.56
C ILE A 152 11.12 -3.96 3.37
N ASN A 153 12.16 -3.23 2.97
CA ASN A 153 12.17 -2.46 1.73
C ASN A 153 13.41 -2.79 0.90
N THR A 154 13.21 -3.32 -0.29
CA THR A 154 14.29 -3.62 -1.24
C THR A 154 14.27 -2.76 -2.49
N ASN A 155 13.24 -1.92 -2.67
CA ASN A 155 13.14 -1.02 -3.80
C ASN A 155 12.79 0.40 -3.31
N LYS A 156 11.74 1.03 -3.73
CA LYS A 156 11.54 2.46 -3.57
C LYS A 156 10.30 2.80 -2.73
N ILE A 157 10.49 3.62 -1.71
CA ILE A 157 9.43 4.25 -0.93
C ILE A 157 9.67 5.75 -0.93
N VAL A 158 8.72 6.51 -1.45
CA VAL A 158 8.71 7.97 -1.42
C VAL A 158 7.48 8.43 -0.65
N VAL A 159 7.71 9.15 0.43
CA VAL A 159 6.68 9.74 1.26
C VAL A 159 6.84 11.24 1.25
N LEU A 160 5.81 11.95 0.80
CA LEU A 160 5.91 13.40 0.61
C LEU A 160 5.96 14.18 1.92
N GLU A 161 5.38 13.63 2.98
CA GLU A 161 5.29 14.28 4.29
C GLU A 161 5.91 13.43 5.40
N ASN A 162 5.11 12.62 6.08
CA ASN A 162 5.53 11.93 7.29
C ASN A 162 5.55 10.40 7.12
N SER A 163 6.66 9.80 7.51
CA SER A 163 6.82 8.37 7.66
C SER A 163 6.91 8.00 9.13
N LYS A 164 6.10 7.06 9.55
CA LYS A 164 6.20 6.39 10.84
C LYS A 164 6.33 4.90 10.63
N LEU A 165 7.48 4.36 10.99
CA LEU A 165 7.80 2.96 10.82
C LEU A 165 8.06 2.33 12.20
N LYS A 166 7.11 1.51 12.64
CA LYS A 166 7.21 0.74 13.88
C LYS A 166 7.20 -0.75 13.56
N GLY A 167 8.23 -1.47 13.97
CA GLY A 167 8.39 -2.89 13.73
C GLY A 167 9.44 -3.52 14.61
N ASN A 168 9.56 -4.85 14.54
CA ASN A 168 10.59 -5.58 15.28
C ASN A 168 11.99 -5.26 14.72
N ASN A 169 12.15 -5.29 13.39
CA ASN A 169 13.34 -4.80 12.70
C ASN A 169 12.92 -4.06 11.43
N ILE A 170 13.69 -3.06 11.03
CA ILE A 170 13.57 -2.40 9.74
C ILE A 170 14.80 -2.76 8.92
N ASN A 171 14.58 -3.40 7.76
CA ASN A 171 15.62 -3.78 6.81
C ASN A 171 15.41 -2.97 5.53
N ASN A 172 16.30 -2.02 5.27
CA ASN A 172 16.28 -1.23 4.05
C ASN A 172 17.50 -1.54 3.16
N ALA A 173 17.26 -2.19 2.04
CA ALA A 173 18.23 -2.37 0.97
C ALA A 173 17.92 -1.49 -0.25
N GLY A 174 16.78 -0.81 -0.25
CA GLY A 174 16.33 0.08 -1.31
C GLY A 174 16.45 1.56 -0.93
N TYR A 175 15.50 2.35 -1.40
CA TYR A 175 15.43 3.79 -1.18
C TYR A 175 14.21 4.13 -0.33
N ILE A 176 14.41 4.92 0.71
CA ILE A 176 13.32 5.52 1.51
C ILE A 176 13.56 7.03 1.54
N SER A 177 12.57 7.82 1.14
CA SER A 177 12.58 9.27 1.36
C SER A 177 11.31 9.76 2.02
N SER A 178 11.43 10.80 2.85
CA SER A 178 10.30 11.50 3.46
C SER A 178 10.71 12.89 3.93
N THR A 179 9.73 13.74 4.22
CA THR A 179 10.02 15.01 4.92
C THR A 179 10.39 14.75 6.37
N ASN A 180 9.63 13.92 7.08
CA ASN A 180 9.97 13.48 8.44
C ASN A 180 9.90 11.96 8.55
N LEU A 181 10.86 11.36 9.25
CA LEU A 181 10.92 9.93 9.50
C LEU A 181 10.98 9.66 11.01
N GLU A 182 9.96 8.99 11.52
CA GLU A 182 9.93 8.45 12.88
C GLU A 182 10.17 6.94 12.84
N LEU A 183 11.20 6.49 13.54
CA LEU A 183 11.57 5.08 13.67
C LEU A 183 11.25 4.60 15.10
N ARG A 184 10.47 3.55 15.20
CA ARG A 184 10.15 2.84 16.46
C ARG A 184 10.48 1.36 16.29
N THR A 185 11.75 1.04 16.34
CA THR A 185 12.28 -0.30 16.12
C THR A 185 13.50 -0.55 16.99
N PRO A 186 13.69 -1.77 17.52
CA PRO A 186 14.95 -2.12 18.17
C PRO A 186 16.16 -2.04 17.23
N THR A 187 15.98 -2.33 15.93
CA THR A 187 17.09 -2.32 14.97
C THR A 187 16.66 -1.76 13.62
N LEU A 188 17.47 -0.86 13.08
CA LEU A 188 17.47 -0.49 11.66
C LEU A 188 18.74 -1.03 11.03
N THR A 189 18.61 -1.89 10.04
CA THR A 189 19.71 -2.30 9.15
C THR A 189 19.53 -1.64 7.80
N ASN A 190 20.51 -0.83 7.38
CA ASN A 190 20.46 -0.11 6.12
C ASN A 190 21.67 -0.42 5.25
N SER A 191 21.44 -1.05 4.11
CA SER A 191 22.40 -1.22 3.02
C SER A 191 22.05 -0.37 1.79
N GLY A 192 20.89 0.27 1.80
CA GLY A 192 20.40 1.15 0.75
C GLY A 192 20.53 2.63 1.14
N ARG A 193 19.52 3.41 0.81
CA ARG A 193 19.53 4.86 1.01
C ARG A 193 18.30 5.32 1.79
N VAL A 194 18.50 6.11 2.83
CA VAL A 194 17.46 6.82 3.59
C VAL A 194 17.76 8.30 3.49
N GLU A 195 16.87 9.08 2.89
CA GLU A 195 16.95 10.53 2.75
C GLU A 195 15.75 11.21 3.34
N VAL A 196 15.99 12.17 4.24
CA VAL A 196 14.92 12.87 4.94
C VAL A 196 15.17 14.37 4.87
N ASP A 197 14.16 15.12 4.40
CA ASP A 197 14.32 16.55 4.18
C ASP A 197 14.40 17.35 5.48
N ASN A 198 13.69 16.92 6.52
CA ASN A 198 13.64 17.67 7.77
C ASN A 198 14.27 16.87 8.91
N LYS A 199 13.61 15.83 9.41
CA LYS A 199 14.02 15.18 10.66
C LYS A 199 13.92 13.66 10.59
N ILE A 200 15.00 12.98 11.00
CA ILE A 200 14.96 11.59 11.43
C ILE A 200 14.91 11.57 12.96
N SER A 201 13.90 10.89 13.53
CA SER A 201 13.80 10.68 14.96
C SER A 201 13.72 9.19 15.30
N ALA A 202 14.53 8.75 16.23
CA ALA A 202 14.53 7.39 16.75
C ALA A 202 14.86 7.37 18.24
N ASN A 203 14.29 6.40 18.93
CA ASN A 203 14.54 6.20 20.35
C ASN A 203 14.73 4.71 20.64
N ASN A 204 15.80 4.36 21.39
CA ASN A 204 16.17 2.99 21.70
C ASN A 204 16.39 2.11 20.46
N THR A 205 17.00 2.65 19.42
CA THR A 205 17.23 1.97 18.14
C THR A 205 18.71 1.70 17.92
N ASN A 206 19.07 0.46 17.60
CA ASN A 206 20.40 0.13 17.10
C ASN A 206 20.46 0.40 15.59
N PHE A 207 21.24 1.39 15.19
CA PHE A 207 21.50 1.72 13.79
C PHE A 207 22.68 0.88 13.29
N ASN A 208 22.41 0.02 12.32
CA ASN A 208 23.43 -0.74 11.60
C ASN A 208 23.44 -0.27 10.14
N ASN A 209 24.20 0.80 9.86
CA ASN A 209 24.38 1.31 8.51
C ASN A 209 25.61 0.64 7.91
N VAL A 210 25.38 -0.39 7.09
CA VAL A 210 26.45 -1.22 6.56
C VAL A 210 27.22 -0.53 5.44
N THR A 211 28.30 -1.13 4.98
CA THR A 211 29.12 -0.60 3.86
C THR A 211 28.25 -0.31 2.63
N GLY A 212 28.34 0.89 2.10
CA GLY A 212 27.52 1.38 0.98
C GLY A 212 26.18 1.97 1.38
N GLY A 213 25.73 1.77 2.62
CA GLY A 213 24.49 2.38 3.11
C GLY A 213 24.63 3.87 3.36
N TYR A 214 23.56 4.61 3.08
CA TYR A 214 23.46 6.05 3.31
C TYR A 214 22.25 6.36 4.18
N ILE A 215 22.43 7.14 5.23
CA ILE A 215 21.36 7.71 6.06
C ILE A 215 21.63 9.20 6.19
N GLY A 216 20.75 10.03 5.69
CA GLY A 216 20.92 11.49 5.72
C GLY A 216 19.65 12.24 6.08
N SER A 217 19.83 13.34 6.82
CA SER A 217 18.80 14.32 7.10
C SER A 217 19.31 15.72 6.76
N ASN A 218 18.52 16.50 6.03
CA ASN A 218 18.92 17.86 5.66
C ASN A 218 18.85 18.86 6.82
N GLN A 219 18.20 18.49 7.94
CA GLN A 219 18.13 19.39 9.11
C GLN A 219 18.52 18.69 10.41
N LYS A 220 17.83 17.64 10.83
CA LYS A 220 18.06 17.07 12.16
C LYS A 220 18.08 15.54 12.18
N LEU A 221 19.11 15.00 12.80
CA LEU A 221 19.21 13.58 13.16
C LEU A 221 19.14 13.46 14.70
N GLU A 222 18.01 12.98 15.22
CA GLU A 222 17.74 12.87 16.65
C GLU A 222 17.64 11.40 17.05
N LEU A 223 18.73 10.88 17.59
CA LEU A 223 18.90 9.47 17.96
C LEU A 223 19.09 9.35 19.49
N ASN A 224 17.99 9.19 20.22
CA ASN A 224 18.01 9.10 21.66
C ASN A 224 18.20 7.65 22.13
N ASN A 225 19.10 7.43 23.11
CA ASN A 225 19.40 6.10 23.65
C ASN A 225 19.66 5.04 22.58
N SER A 226 20.35 5.44 21.52
CA SER A 226 20.56 4.62 20.32
C SER A 226 22.03 4.29 20.15
N ASN A 227 22.33 3.05 19.75
CA ASN A 227 23.67 2.66 19.36
C ASN A 227 23.82 2.82 17.84
N ILE A 228 25.01 3.22 17.41
CA ILE A 228 25.28 3.44 15.99
C ILE A 228 26.51 2.62 15.59
N LEU A 229 26.31 1.67 14.70
CA LEU A 229 27.38 1.04 13.93
C LEU A 229 27.29 1.58 12.50
N ASN A 230 28.18 2.50 12.16
CA ASN A 230 28.19 3.12 10.82
C ASN A 230 29.43 2.73 10.06
N LEU A 231 29.24 1.92 9.02
CA LEU A 231 30.27 1.53 8.03
C LEU A 231 30.01 2.21 6.66
N GLY A 232 28.94 2.95 6.53
CA GLY A 232 28.53 3.73 5.37
C GLY A 232 28.62 5.23 5.63
N ILE A 233 27.63 5.98 5.15
CA ILE A 233 27.48 7.42 5.36
C ILE A 233 26.30 7.67 6.31
N LEU A 234 26.57 8.47 7.33
CA LEU A 234 25.57 9.00 8.26
C LEU A 234 25.82 10.50 8.39
N GLU A 235 24.86 11.33 7.95
CA GLU A 235 25.04 12.77 7.93
C GLU A 235 23.80 13.57 8.31
N SER A 236 24.04 14.78 8.79
CA SER A 236 23.03 15.82 8.97
C SER A 236 23.68 17.17 8.61
N THR A 237 22.98 18.01 7.85
CA THR A 237 23.57 19.24 7.28
C THR A 237 23.31 20.51 8.08
N SER A 238 22.61 20.44 9.20
CA SER A 238 22.35 21.60 10.08
C SER A 238 23.07 21.49 11.42
#